data_ab10723ba3523bdc7c714e5ddb4c9f18
#
_entry.id   ab10723ba3523bdc7c714e5ddb4c9f18
#
_cell.length_a   1.000
_cell.length_b   1.000
_cell.length_c   1.000
_cell.angle_alpha   90.00
_cell.angle_beta   90.00
_cell.angle_gamma   90.00
#
_symmetry.space_group_name_H-M   'P 1'
#
loop_
_entity.id
_entity.type
_entity.pdbx_description
1 polymer ?
#
loop_
_entity_poly.entity_id
_entity_poly.type
_entity_poly.pdbx_seq_one_letter_code
_entity_poly.pdbx_strand_id
1 'polypeptide(L)'
;NQHVMTNKINFMKRIFNIAIILFSIHSFGQVVIGEANNASSNMDRVLLDFERTNNRGILLPAVNSVSSITENGTLVLDASNPTSAEFKIKQKNTNNWFVYSRANGDARSITNNRPSINDYASSKVVLGANTSAADGALVLESKTQAMVLPIVNSIDNIVNPSPGMMVFLRKNQCTSYSTPCIDDYLAFFNGTEWSFW
;
A
#
# COMPACT_ATOMS: atom_id res chain seq x y z
N ASN A 1 11.08 -18.78 60.05
CA ASN A 1 11.89 -18.69 58.81
C ASN A 1 11.18 -19.17 57.55
N GLN A 2 10.33 -20.19 57.60
CA GLN A 2 9.58 -20.69 56.40
C GLN A 2 8.60 -19.64 55.82
N HIS A 3 7.86 -18.93 56.68
CA HIS A 3 6.87 -17.96 56.25
C HIS A 3 7.47 -16.76 55.49
N VAL A 4 8.67 -16.31 55.90
CA VAL A 4 9.42 -15.20 55.25
C VAL A 4 9.95 -15.63 53.87
N MET A 5 10.37 -16.88 53.74
CA MET A 5 10.85 -17.45 52.47
C MET A 5 9.72 -17.57 51.44
N THR A 6 8.54 -18.05 51.86
CA THR A 6 7.41 -18.19 50.96
C THR A 6 6.88 -16.85 50.44
N ASN A 7 6.91 -15.80 51.30
CA ASN A 7 6.50 -14.46 50.89
C ASN A 7 7.51 -13.84 49.90
N LYS A 8 8.81 -14.06 50.05
CA LYS A 8 9.83 -13.61 49.09
C LYS A 8 9.69 -14.29 47.73
N ILE A 9 9.41 -15.60 47.72
CA ILE A 9 9.20 -16.35 46.45
C ILE A 9 7.96 -15.86 45.73
N ASN A 10 6.87 -15.63 46.44
CA ASN A 10 5.64 -15.11 45.85
C ASN A 10 5.78 -13.66 45.34
N PHE A 11 6.57 -12.83 46.00
CA PHE A 11 6.88 -11.48 45.57
C PHE A 11 7.74 -11.49 44.30
N MET A 12 8.77 -12.32 44.22
CA MET A 12 9.61 -12.48 43.03
C MET A 12 8.81 -13.02 41.82
N LYS A 13 7.91 -13.97 42.02
CA LYS A 13 7.02 -14.46 40.97
C LYS A 13 6.09 -13.36 40.42
N ARG A 14 5.57 -12.51 41.29
CA ARG A 14 4.73 -11.37 40.86
C ARG A 14 5.52 -10.34 40.04
N ILE A 15 6.75 -9.99 40.45
CA ILE A 15 7.63 -9.09 39.70
C ILE A 15 8.00 -9.68 38.35
N PHE A 16 8.31 -10.97 38.29
CA PHE A 16 8.65 -11.68 37.07
C PHE A 16 7.47 -11.71 36.08
N ASN A 17 6.25 -11.96 36.55
CA ASN A 17 5.05 -11.93 35.71
C ASN A 17 4.75 -10.50 35.20
N ILE A 18 4.93 -9.46 36.02
CA ILE A 18 4.78 -8.06 35.59
C ILE A 18 5.84 -7.69 34.56
N ALA A 19 7.08 -8.13 34.73
CA ALA A 19 8.15 -7.91 33.77
C ALA A 19 7.87 -8.57 32.41
N ILE A 20 7.34 -9.80 32.40
CA ILE A 20 6.94 -10.49 31.15
C ILE A 20 5.82 -9.73 30.45
N ILE A 21 4.81 -9.23 31.18
CA ILE A 21 3.70 -8.46 30.61
C ILE A 21 4.22 -7.14 30.03
N LEU A 22 5.16 -6.46 30.68
CA LEU A 22 5.73 -5.22 30.18
C LEU A 22 6.63 -5.42 28.94
N PHE A 23 7.22 -6.60 28.76
CA PHE A 23 8.07 -6.92 27.60
C PHE A 23 7.26 -7.25 26.33
N SER A 24 5.99 -7.61 26.47
CA SER A 24 5.15 -8.03 25.35
C SER A 24 4.42 -6.89 24.60
N ILE A 25 4.62 -5.62 24.95
CA ILE A 25 3.83 -4.49 24.43
C ILE A 25 4.47 -3.80 23.20
N HIS A 26 5.62 -4.27 22.71
CA HIS A 26 6.27 -3.65 21.54
C HIS A 26 6.01 -4.48 20.28
N SER A 27 4.76 -4.48 19.81
CA SER A 27 4.43 -4.95 18.47
C SER A 27 4.46 -3.75 17.51
N PHE A 28 5.54 -3.59 16.77
CA PHE A 28 5.57 -2.66 15.65
C PHE A 28 4.74 -3.26 14.51
N GLY A 29 3.61 -2.63 14.17
CA GLY A 29 2.69 -3.09 13.13
C GLY A 29 3.14 -2.75 11.70
N GLN A 30 4.45 -2.70 11.44
CA GLN A 30 5.01 -2.42 10.12
C GLN A 30 5.00 -3.68 9.25
N VAL A 31 4.63 -3.53 7.99
CA VAL A 31 4.60 -4.62 7.00
C VAL A 31 5.58 -4.30 5.88
N VAL A 32 6.49 -5.24 5.59
CA VAL A 32 7.38 -5.20 4.43
C VAL A 32 6.97 -6.33 3.49
N ILE A 33 6.74 -6.00 2.23
CA ILE A 33 6.44 -6.96 1.17
C ILE A 33 7.68 -7.10 0.28
N GLY A 34 8.29 -8.28 0.30
CA GLY A 34 9.56 -8.59 -0.38
C GLY A 34 10.71 -8.82 0.60
N GLU A 35 11.94 -8.61 0.17
CA GLU A 35 13.13 -8.78 1.02
C GLU A 35 13.33 -7.60 1.96
N ALA A 36 13.35 -7.87 3.26
CA ALA A 36 13.50 -6.85 4.30
C ALA A 36 14.82 -6.05 4.20
N ASN A 37 15.88 -6.65 3.64
CA ASN A 37 17.18 -6.00 3.47
C ASN A 37 17.16 -4.82 2.50
N ASN A 38 16.13 -4.72 1.66
CA ASN A 38 15.94 -3.66 0.67
C ASN A 38 14.81 -2.68 1.06
N ALA A 39 14.33 -2.79 2.29
CA ALA A 39 13.32 -1.88 2.85
C ALA A 39 13.89 -0.49 3.16
N SER A 40 13.01 0.44 3.49
CA SER A 40 13.38 1.78 3.92
C SER A 40 14.28 1.76 5.16
N SER A 41 15.32 2.58 5.17
CA SER A 41 16.24 2.70 6.31
C SER A 41 15.59 3.34 7.55
N ASN A 42 14.50 4.09 7.37
CA ASN A 42 13.74 4.71 8.45
C ASN A 42 12.33 4.13 8.52
N MET A 43 12.18 3.02 9.23
CA MET A 43 10.92 2.30 9.37
C MET A 43 9.94 2.96 10.35
N ASP A 44 10.37 3.88 11.22
CA ASP A 44 9.50 4.48 12.26
C ASP A 44 8.28 5.22 11.70
N ARG A 45 8.37 5.68 10.45
CA ARG A 45 7.34 6.43 9.74
C ARG A 45 6.68 5.65 8.60
N VAL A 46 7.00 4.38 8.46
CA VAL A 46 6.50 3.52 7.38
C VAL A 46 5.56 2.47 7.97
N LEU A 47 4.34 2.41 7.46
CA LEU A 47 3.34 1.41 7.80
C LEU A 47 3.40 0.20 6.86
N LEU A 48 3.58 0.46 5.56
CA LEU A 48 3.69 -0.54 4.51
C LEU A 48 4.84 -0.14 3.57
N ASP A 49 5.81 -1.02 3.40
CA ASP A 49 6.96 -0.85 2.51
C ASP A 49 7.02 -1.98 1.49
N PHE A 50 7.56 -1.69 0.32
CA PHE A 50 7.77 -2.64 -0.76
C PHE A 50 9.25 -2.72 -1.11
N GLU A 51 9.70 -3.92 -1.43
CA GLU A 51 11.06 -4.16 -1.91
C GLU A 51 11.39 -3.27 -3.12
N ARG A 52 12.64 -2.74 -3.16
CA ARG A 52 13.08 -1.75 -4.15
C ARG A 52 13.84 -2.34 -5.34
N THR A 53 14.16 -3.64 -5.33
CA THR A 53 15.07 -4.27 -6.29
C THR A 53 14.36 -5.10 -7.35
N ASN A 54 13.08 -5.37 -7.17
CA ASN A 54 12.29 -6.09 -8.16
C ASN A 54 11.50 -5.09 -9.04
N ASN A 55 11.41 -5.36 -10.32
CA ASN A 55 10.64 -4.55 -11.26
C ASN A 55 9.14 -4.90 -11.19
N ARG A 56 8.57 -4.81 -9.98
CA ARG A 56 7.16 -5.10 -9.67
C ARG A 56 6.49 -3.85 -9.14
N GLY A 57 5.19 -3.73 -9.38
CA GLY A 57 4.35 -2.66 -8.88
C GLY A 57 3.23 -3.18 -7.98
N ILE A 58 2.49 -2.26 -7.40
CA ILE A 58 1.21 -2.55 -6.76
C ILE A 58 0.17 -2.63 -7.87
N LEU A 59 -0.65 -3.69 -7.87
CA LEU A 59 -1.79 -3.79 -8.75
C LEU A 59 -3.04 -3.30 -8.01
N LEU A 60 -3.60 -2.19 -8.47
CA LEU A 60 -4.83 -1.64 -7.91
C LEU A 60 -6.05 -2.45 -8.36
N PRO A 61 -7.12 -2.49 -7.55
CA PRO A 61 -8.35 -3.16 -7.93
C PRO A 61 -8.97 -2.47 -9.15
N ALA A 62 -9.30 -3.27 -10.16
CA ALA A 62 -10.11 -2.83 -11.29
C ALA A 62 -11.59 -3.00 -10.92
N VAL A 63 -12.31 -1.90 -10.82
CA VAL A 63 -13.73 -1.91 -10.40
C VAL A 63 -14.67 -1.70 -11.59
N ASN A 64 -15.80 -2.39 -11.57
CA ASN A 64 -16.82 -2.26 -12.63
C ASN A 64 -17.74 -1.04 -12.40
N SER A 65 -17.70 -0.44 -11.22
CA SER A 65 -18.43 0.77 -10.89
C SER A 65 -17.75 1.48 -9.71
N VAL A 66 -17.69 2.79 -9.80
CA VAL A 66 -17.17 3.65 -8.73
C VAL A 66 -18.27 4.32 -7.90
N SER A 67 -19.55 4.07 -8.23
CA SER A 67 -20.68 4.78 -7.64
C SER A 67 -20.92 4.46 -6.16
N SER A 68 -20.56 3.24 -5.72
CA SER A 68 -20.71 2.80 -4.33
C SER A 68 -19.51 3.15 -3.44
N ILE A 69 -18.43 3.67 -4.02
CA ILE A 69 -17.21 3.98 -3.27
C ILE A 69 -17.35 5.37 -2.65
N THR A 70 -17.39 5.42 -1.33
CA THR A 70 -17.59 6.66 -0.56
C THR A 70 -16.32 7.17 0.10
N GLU A 71 -15.37 6.30 0.38
CA GLU A 71 -14.16 6.62 1.16
C GLU A 71 -13.18 7.50 0.40
N ASN A 72 -12.81 8.62 1.02
CA ASN A 72 -11.82 9.54 0.45
C ASN A 72 -10.42 8.92 0.44
N GLY A 73 -9.64 9.25 -0.59
CA GLY A 73 -8.29 8.70 -0.75
C GLY A 73 -8.27 7.30 -1.37
N THR A 74 -9.44 6.72 -1.69
CA THR A 74 -9.50 5.42 -2.38
C THR A 74 -8.92 5.52 -3.77
N LEU A 75 -7.98 4.63 -4.08
CA LEU A 75 -7.33 4.47 -5.39
C LEU A 75 -7.91 3.25 -6.10
N VAL A 76 -8.32 3.42 -7.36
CA VAL A 76 -8.87 2.34 -8.19
C VAL A 76 -8.45 2.48 -9.64
N LEU A 77 -8.46 1.38 -10.38
CA LEU A 77 -8.63 1.38 -11.83
C LEU A 77 -10.14 1.29 -12.11
N ASP A 78 -10.75 2.37 -12.57
CA ASP A 78 -12.15 2.36 -13.02
C ASP A 78 -12.22 1.64 -14.37
N ALA A 79 -12.75 0.45 -14.36
CA ALA A 79 -13.00 -0.40 -15.52
C ALA A 79 -14.51 -0.55 -15.81
N SER A 80 -15.32 0.44 -15.47
CA SER A 80 -16.74 0.50 -15.83
C SER A 80 -16.93 0.36 -17.35
N ASN A 81 -15.99 0.92 -18.11
CA ASN A 81 -15.76 0.60 -19.51
C ASN A 81 -14.35 -0.02 -19.65
N PRO A 82 -14.24 -1.35 -19.85
CA PRO A 82 -12.93 -2.01 -19.91
C PRO A 82 -12.03 -1.56 -21.07
N THR A 83 -12.58 -0.96 -22.12
CA THR A 83 -11.81 -0.41 -23.24
C THR A 83 -11.47 1.07 -23.08
N SER A 84 -11.84 1.65 -21.93
CA SER A 84 -11.56 3.04 -21.57
C SER A 84 -11.31 3.13 -20.06
N ALA A 85 -10.44 2.28 -19.55
CA ALA A 85 -10.13 2.22 -18.13
C ALA A 85 -9.29 3.42 -17.69
N GLU A 86 -9.58 3.93 -16.49
CA GLU A 86 -8.96 5.13 -15.95
C GLU A 86 -8.49 4.95 -14.51
N PHE A 87 -7.31 5.44 -14.21
CA PHE A 87 -6.84 5.58 -12.83
C PHE A 87 -7.54 6.74 -12.14
N LYS A 88 -8.12 6.46 -10.98
CA LYS A 88 -8.88 7.43 -10.21
C LYS A 88 -8.54 7.41 -8.73
N ILE A 89 -8.55 8.61 -8.12
CA ILE A 89 -8.57 8.79 -6.67
C ILE A 89 -9.83 9.52 -6.24
N LYS A 90 -10.47 9.02 -5.18
CA LYS A 90 -11.65 9.66 -4.59
C LYS A 90 -11.24 10.91 -3.83
N GLN A 91 -11.84 12.03 -4.18
CA GLN A 91 -11.60 13.32 -3.52
C GLN A 91 -12.55 13.54 -2.35
N LYS A 92 -12.09 14.32 -1.38
CA LYS A 92 -12.86 14.68 -0.18
C LYS A 92 -14.08 15.56 -0.55
N ASN A 93 -15.21 15.27 0.07
CA ASN A 93 -16.45 16.08 0.08
C ASN A 93 -17.10 16.32 -1.29
N THR A 94 -16.75 15.55 -2.29
CA THR A 94 -17.38 15.62 -3.61
C THR A 94 -17.66 14.21 -4.10
N ASN A 95 -18.66 14.03 -4.93
CA ASN A 95 -18.79 12.81 -5.71
C ASN A 95 -17.75 12.74 -6.84
N ASN A 96 -16.76 13.62 -6.78
CA ASN A 96 -15.76 13.79 -7.82
C ASN A 96 -14.59 12.83 -7.61
N TRP A 97 -14.12 12.34 -8.73
CA TRP A 97 -12.91 11.57 -8.86
C TRP A 97 -11.87 12.39 -9.59
N PHE A 98 -10.65 12.38 -9.11
CA PHE A 98 -9.52 12.89 -9.87
C PHE A 98 -8.99 11.77 -10.76
N VAL A 99 -8.84 12.06 -12.06
CA VAL A 99 -8.37 11.11 -13.08
C VAL A 99 -6.88 11.35 -13.31
N TYR A 100 -6.08 10.31 -13.15
CA TYR A 100 -4.62 10.36 -13.37
C TYR A 100 -4.19 9.84 -14.74
N SER A 101 -4.99 9.01 -15.41
CA SER A 101 -4.65 8.54 -16.74
C SER A 101 -4.96 9.60 -17.80
N ARG A 102 -4.06 9.70 -18.80
CA ARG A 102 -4.21 10.68 -19.89
C ARG A 102 -4.94 10.11 -21.11
N ALA A 103 -4.91 8.81 -21.30
CA ALA A 103 -5.53 8.13 -22.43
C ALA A 103 -6.44 7.02 -21.94
N ASN A 104 -7.32 6.58 -22.83
CA ASN A 104 -8.21 5.45 -22.58
C ASN A 104 -7.40 4.15 -22.44
N GLY A 105 -7.44 3.54 -21.28
CA GLY A 105 -6.75 2.30 -20.98
C GLY A 105 -7.54 1.07 -21.43
N ASP A 106 -6.85 -0.06 -21.56
CA ASP A 106 -7.43 -1.36 -21.85
C ASP A 106 -7.30 -2.33 -20.67
N ALA A 107 -8.37 -2.52 -19.93
CA ALA A 107 -8.44 -3.43 -18.80
C ALA A 107 -9.03 -4.82 -19.14
N ARG A 108 -9.30 -5.13 -20.40
CA ARG A 108 -9.95 -6.40 -20.81
C ARG A 108 -9.15 -7.62 -20.39
N SER A 109 -7.82 -7.55 -20.37
CA SER A 109 -6.97 -8.66 -19.95
C SER A 109 -7.23 -9.12 -18.51
N ILE A 110 -7.61 -8.20 -17.62
CA ILE A 110 -7.89 -8.49 -16.21
C ILE A 110 -9.39 -8.63 -15.94
N THR A 111 -10.26 -7.92 -16.66
CA THR A 111 -11.70 -8.00 -16.44
C THR A 111 -12.32 -9.26 -17.02
N ASN A 112 -11.86 -9.71 -18.20
CA ASN A 112 -12.38 -10.92 -18.86
C ASN A 112 -11.94 -12.22 -18.16
N ASN A 113 -10.83 -12.20 -17.44
CA ASN A 113 -10.28 -13.37 -16.75
C ASN A 113 -10.57 -13.36 -15.24
N ARG A 114 -11.41 -12.44 -14.76
CA ARG A 114 -11.75 -12.36 -13.35
C ARG A 114 -12.58 -13.56 -12.94
N PRO A 115 -12.21 -14.26 -11.85
CA PRO A 115 -13.04 -15.32 -11.29
C PRO A 115 -14.43 -14.79 -10.95
N SER A 116 -15.46 -15.61 -11.20
CA SER A 116 -16.83 -15.29 -10.76
C SER A 116 -16.94 -15.55 -9.25
N ILE A 117 -16.41 -14.64 -8.46
CA ILE A 117 -16.51 -14.64 -7.00
C ILE A 117 -17.28 -13.40 -6.55
N ASN A 118 -18.08 -13.56 -5.52
CA ASN A 118 -18.75 -12.44 -4.88
C ASN A 118 -17.79 -11.75 -3.93
N ASP A 119 -17.69 -10.44 -4.03
CA ASP A 119 -16.98 -9.65 -3.01
C ASP A 119 -17.79 -9.70 -1.71
N TYR A 120 -17.11 -10.13 -0.64
CA TYR A 120 -17.70 -10.03 0.70
C TYR A 120 -17.36 -8.65 1.26
N ALA A 121 -18.37 -7.85 1.55
CA ALA A 121 -18.24 -6.48 2.07
C ALA A 121 -17.41 -6.40 3.38
N SER A 122 -17.29 -7.51 4.11
CA SER A 122 -16.48 -7.61 5.33
C SER A 122 -15.02 -8.02 5.09
N SER A 123 -14.66 -8.44 3.87
CA SER A 123 -13.30 -8.91 3.57
C SER A 123 -12.38 -7.74 3.31
N LYS A 124 -11.63 -7.33 4.34
CA LYS A 124 -10.62 -6.27 4.23
C LYS A 124 -9.39 -6.57 5.05
N VAL A 125 -8.26 -6.06 4.61
CA VAL A 125 -7.00 -6.03 5.36
C VAL A 125 -6.84 -4.63 5.96
N VAL A 126 -6.63 -4.56 7.27
CA VAL A 126 -6.34 -3.30 7.98
C VAL A 126 -4.93 -3.38 8.53
N LEU A 127 -4.10 -2.41 8.18
CA LEU A 127 -2.76 -2.24 8.74
C LEU A 127 -2.72 -0.99 9.61
N GLY A 128 -2.05 -1.08 10.76
CA GLY A 128 -1.87 0.03 11.70
C GLY A 128 -2.97 0.16 12.76
N ALA A 129 -4.07 -0.58 12.66
CA ALA A 129 -5.12 -0.66 13.68
C ALA A 129 -5.78 -2.04 13.71
N ASN A 130 -6.48 -2.34 14.81
CA ASN A 130 -7.23 -3.60 14.93
C ASN A 130 -8.50 -3.61 14.08
N THR A 131 -9.09 -2.44 13.84
CA THR A 131 -10.32 -2.25 13.06
C THR A 131 -10.28 -0.93 12.34
N SER A 132 -11.06 -0.80 11.28
CA SER A 132 -11.30 0.47 10.58
C SER A 132 -12.78 0.58 10.19
N ALA A 133 -13.32 1.80 10.28
CA ALA A 133 -14.63 2.14 9.75
C ALA A 133 -14.60 2.36 8.23
N ALA A 134 -13.42 2.63 7.66
CA ALA A 134 -13.26 2.83 6.22
C ALA A 134 -13.57 1.55 5.45
N ASP A 135 -14.19 1.69 4.28
CA ASP A 135 -14.52 0.61 3.37
C ASP A 135 -13.46 0.53 2.26
N GLY A 136 -12.79 -0.62 2.16
CA GLY A 136 -11.72 -0.85 1.20
C GLY A 136 -11.05 -2.22 1.38
N ALA A 137 -10.53 -2.79 0.31
CA ALA A 137 -9.85 -4.09 0.34
C ALA A 137 -8.56 -4.07 1.18
N LEU A 138 -7.82 -2.98 1.11
CA LEU A 138 -6.65 -2.67 1.95
C LEU A 138 -6.83 -1.29 2.55
N VAL A 139 -6.84 -1.20 3.87
CA VAL A 139 -6.97 0.04 4.62
C VAL A 139 -5.71 0.28 5.45
N LEU A 140 -5.10 1.44 5.30
CA LEU A 140 -3.92 1.85 6.03
C LEU A 140 -4.33 2.88 7.09
N GLU A 141 -4.42 2.43 8.34
CA GLU A 141 -4.85 3.26 9.48
C GLU A 141 -3.63 3.76 10.25
N SER A 142 -3.21 4.98 9.96
CA SER A 142 -2.16 5.64 10.73
C SER A 142 -2.29 7.15 10.67
N LYS A 143 -1.87 7.82 11.76
CA LYS A 143 -1.77 9.28 11.84
C LYS A 143 -0.37 9.80 11.55
N THR A 144 0.64 8.91 11.57
CA THR A 144 2.06 9.30 11.55
C THR A 144 2.91 8.49 10.59
N GLN A 145 2.37 7.39 10.07
CA GLN A 145 3.08 6.47 9.17
C GLN A 145 2.42 6.46 7.80
N ALA A 146 3.20 6.22 6.76
CA ALA A 146 2.78 6.20 5.37
C ALA A 146 3.14 4.89 4.68
N MET A 147 2.63 4.69 3.47
CA MET A 147 3.05 3.64 2.55
C MET A 147 4.21 4.14 1.71
N VAL A 148 5.26 3.33 1.58
CA VAL A 148 6.32 3.52 0.60
C VAL A 148 6.01 2.63 -0.59
N LEU A 149 5.91 3.22 -1.78
CA LEU A 149 5.59 2.51 -3.02
C LEU A 149 6.77 1.70 -3.53
N PRO A 150 6.53 0.65 -4.33
CA PRO A 150 7.59 -0.03 -5.06
C PRO A 150 8.38 0.97 -5.91
N ILE A 151 9.70 0.98 -5.75
CA ILE A 151 10.58 1.92 -6.44
C ILE A 151 11.25 1.20 -7.61
N VAL A 152 11.10 1.74 -8.81
CA VAL A 152 11.74 1.24 -10.03
C VAL A 152 12.64 2.32 -10.66
N ASN A 153 13.73 1.91 -11.27
CA ASN A 153 14.66 2.83 -11.94
C ASN A 153 14.30 3.07 -13.41
N SER A 154 13.55 2.16 -14.02
CA SER A 154 12.98 2.31 -15.37
C SER A 154 11.71 1.49 -15.49
N ILE A 155 10.69 2.04 -16.12
CA ILE A 155 9.48 1.32 -16.51
C ILE A 155 9.75 0.28 -17.60
N ASP A 156 10.81 0.46 -18.41
CA ASP A 156 11.19 -0.48 -19.47
C ASP A 156 11.62 -1.85 -18.92
N ASN A 157 12.04 -1.89 -17.65
CA ASN A 157 12.39 -3.12 -16.96
C ASN A 157 11.16 -3.93 -16.50
N ILE A 158 9.98 -3.34 -16.58
CA ILE A 158 8.71 -4.01 -16.20
C ILE A 158 8.16 -4.68 -17.46
N VAL A 159 8.43 -5.97 -17.58
CA VAL A 159 7.95 -6.75 -18.72
C VAL A 159 6.47 -7.10 -18.55
N ASN A 160 5.65 -6.77 -19.55
CA ASN A 160 4.20 -7.05 -19.57
C ASN A 160 3.48 -6.49 -18.31
N PRO A 161 3.48 -5.17 -18.09
CA PRO A 161 2.76 -4.60 -16.97
C PRO A 161 1.26 -4.90 -17.07
N SER A 162 0.64 -5.19 -15.95
CA SER A 162 -0.82 -5.40 -15.91
C SER A 162 -1.55 -4.06 -15.79
N PRO A 163 -2.73 -3.91 -16.40
CA PRO A 163 -3.59 -2.75 -16.16
C PRO A 163 -3.84 -2.56 -14.68
N GLY A 164 -3.72 -1.34 -14.19
CA GLY A 164 -3.85 -1.04 -12.76
C GLY A 164 -2.52 -1.06 -12.00
N MET A 165 -1.38 -1.29 -12.65
CA MET A 165 -0.09 -1.27 -12.00
C MET A 165 0.34 0.16 -11.64
N MET A 166 0.84 0.32 -10.40
CA MET A 166 1.35 1.57 -9.85
C MET A 166 2.76 1.35 -9.30
N VAL A 167 3.68 2.26 -9.63
CA VAL A 167 5.06 2.28 -9.14
C VAL A 167 5.54 3.70 -8.92
N PHE A 168 6.59 3.85 -8.09
CA PHE A 168 7.35 5.09 -7.99
C PHE A 168 8.60 4.97 -8.87
N LEU A 169 8.63 5.75 -9.96
CA LEU A 169 9.77 5.80 -10.87
C LEU A 169 10.81 6.77 -10.34
N ARG A 170 11.96 6.21 -9.93
CA ARG A 170 13.11 7.02 -9.53
C ARG A 170 14.05 7.16 -10.72
N LYS A 171 14.19 8.34 -11.24
CA LYS A 171 15.17 8.65 -12.26
C LYS A 171 16.55 8.83 -11.62
N ASN A 172 17.44 7.88 -11.83
CA ASN A 172 18.79 7.94 -11.30
C ASN A 172 19.58 9.09 -11.92
N GLN A 173 20.07 9.94 -11.00
CA GLN A 173 21.26 10.78 -11.09
C GLN A 173 21.28 11.93 -12.09
N CYS A 174 21.06 13.09 -11.54
CA CYS A 174 21.65 14.30 -12.04
C CYS A 174 23.16 14.26 -11.80
N THR A 175 23.92 13.92 -12.81
CA THR A 175 25.39 13.94 -12.76
C THR A 175 25.97 15.27 -13.24
N SER A 176 25.11 16.23 -13.61
CA SER A 176 25.54 17.56 -14.09
C SER A 176 24.56 18.66 -13.67
N TYR A 177 25.12 19.74 -13.16
CA TYR A 177 24.38 20.99 -12.81
C TYR A 177 23.76 21.72 -14.02
N SER A 178 23.95 21.22 -15.24
CA SER A 178 23.54 21.91 -16.49
C SER A 178 22.30 21.33 -17.16
N THR A 179 21.75 20.19 -16.65
CA THR A 179 20.49 19.65 -17.14
C THR A 179 19.46 19.63 -16.00
N PRO A 180 18.22 20.15 -16.23
CA PRO A 180 17.17 20.00 -15.22
C PRO A 180 17.03 18.53 -14.86
N CYS A 181 17.15 18.23 -13.58
CA CYS A 181 16.79 16.93 -13.06
C CYS A 181 15.33 16.70 -13.39
N ILE A 182 15.04 15.71 -14.21
CA ILE A 182 13.67 15.27 -14.42
C ILE A 182 13.31 14.48 -13.16
N ASP A 183 12.33 15.02 -12.46
CA ASP A 183 11.88 14.57 -11.16
C ASP A 183 11.47 13.09 -11.11
N ASP A 184 11.45 12.54 -9.90
CA ASP A 184 10.82 11.26 -9.61
C ASP A 184 9.31 11.34 -9.90
N TYR A 185 8.71 10.26 -10.39
CA TYR A 185 7.30 10.24 -10.78
C TYR A 185 6.55 9.11 -10.12
N LEU A 186 5.30 9.37 -9.79
CA LEU A 186 4.32 8.34 -9.60
C LEU A 186 3.83 7.89 -10.97
N ALA A 187 4.03 6.61 -11.31
CA ALA A 187 3.68 6.06 -12.61
C ALA A 187 2.54 5.05 -12.49
N PHE A 188 1.57 5.14 -13.40
CA PHE A 188 0.41 4.27 -13.51
C PHE A 188 0.32 3.67 -14.91
N PHE A 189 0.08 2.36 -15.00
CA PHE A 189 -0.18 1.68 -16.27
C PHE A 189 -1.67 1.40 -16.43
N ASN A 190 -2.30 1.96 -17.47
CA ASN A 190 -3.74 1.82 -17.71
C ASN A 190 -4.12 0.61 -18.58
N GLY A 191 -3.13 -0.18 -18.98
CA GLY A 191 -3.28 -1.31 -19.91
C GLY A 191 -2.85 -1.01 -21.34
N THR A 192 -2.60 0.26 -21.65
CA THR A 192 -2.12 0.71 -22.97
C THR A 192 -0.82 1.49 -22.84
N GLU A 193 -0.77 2.43 -21.88
CA GLU A 193 0.39 3.31 -21.69
C GLU A 193 0.61 3.68 -20.22
N TRP A 194 1.80 4.17 -19.93
CA TRP A 194 2.14 4.74 -18.64
C TRP A 194 1.78 6.22 -18.58
N SER A 195 1.13 6.62 -17.48
CA SER A 195 0.90 8.03 -17.12
C SER A 195 1.80 8.40 -15.94
N PHE A 196 2.34 9.62 -15.94
CA PHE A 196 3.32 10.12 -14.96
C PHE A 196 2.81 11.38 -14.28
N TRP A 197 3.05 11.46 -12.94
CA TRP A 197 2.64 12.57 -12.07
C TRP A 197 3.72 12.91 -11.06
#